data_200114e6863e3c66095290f4a93cd55e
#
_entry.id   200114e6863e3c66095290f4a93cd55e
#
_cell.length_a   1.000
_cell.length_b   1.000
_cell.length_c   1.000
_cell.angle_alpha   90.00
_cell.angle_beta   90.00
_cell.angle_gamma   90.00
#
_symmetry.space_group_name_H-M   'P 1'
#
loop_
_entity.id
_entity.type
_entity.pdbx_description
1 polymer ?
#
loop_
_entity_poly.entity_id
_entity_poly.type
_entity_poly.pdbx_seq_one_letter_code
_entity_poly.pdbx_strand_id
1 'polypeptide(L)'
;MKEQIYTLIKLQKIEIESENIKGMLSNISKKVDSFDFKLRDFEQSVIDEDSLCNELNKKYRLYESDVQTGISKIRKSQTKLREVKTNKEYQSLLKEIQEFEKKNSQMEDEMLLFLDRIDEIDKNIAEKKNEYLKFKKIIEDDKETIKQEAEQGKERLVILESEQETISSSVKPELIEKYMMVKQTINGIAIASVKDAVCSGCNMNIPPQMYNELQRCDALKFCPNCQRIIYWEK
;
A
#
# COMPACT_ATOMS: atom_id res chain seq x y z
N MET A 1 24.26 -18.06 -41.27
CA MET A 1 22.88 -17.93 -40.73
C MET A 1 22.86 -18.35 -39.27
N LYS A 2 23.42 -19.44 -38.87
CA LYS A 2 23.43 -19.94 -37.48
C LYS A 2 23.88 -18.89 -36.45
N GLU A 3 25.00 -18.21 -36.65
CA GLU A 3 25.49 -17.16 -35.75
C GLU A 3 24.50 -16.00 -35.59
N GLN A 4 23.88 -15.55 -36.67
CA GLN A 4 22.89 -14.47 -36.64
C GLN A 4 21.62 -14.85 -35.83
N ILE A 5 21.21 -16.11 -35.93
CA ILE A 5 20.07 -16.61 -35.11
C ILE A 5 20.45 -16.62 -33.63
N TYR A 6 21.67 -17.08 -33.28
CA TYR A 6 22.15 -17.03 -31.88
C TYR A 6 22.26 -15.59 -31.36
N THR A 7 22.65 -14.66 -32.19
CA THR A 7 22.73 -13.23 -31.84
C THR A 7 21.34 -12.67 -31.58
N LEU A 8 20.33 -13.01 -32.39
CA LEU A 8 18.94 -12.63 -32.18
C LEU A 8 18.34 -13.28 -30.91
N ILE A 9 18.71 -14.52 -30.58
CA ILE A 9 18.32 -15.17 -29.32
C ILE A 9 18.88 -14.42 -28.11
N LYS A 10 20.13 -13.98 -28.18
CA LYS A 10 20.77 -13.17 -27.13
C LYS A 10 20.04 -11.83 -26.99
N LEU A 11 19.73 -11.17 -28.11
CA LEU A 11 18.98 -9.92 -28.13
C LEU A 11 17.62 -10.08 -27.41
N GLN A 12 16.87 -11.13 -27.78
CA GLN A 12 15.58 -11.39 -27.12
C GLN A 12 15.70 -11.63 -25.62
N LYS A 13 16.75 -12.33 -25.16
CA LYS A 13 16.98 -12.57 -23.73
C LYS A 13 17.21 -11.25 -22.99
N ILE A 14 18.02 -10.36 -23.53
CA ILE A 14 18.30 -9.03 -22.98
C ILE A 14 17.01 -8.20 -22.91
N GLU A 15 16.23 -8.21 -23.98
CA GLU A 15 14.95 -7.48 -24.00
C GLU A 15 13.96 -7.99 -22.97
N ILE A 16 13.83 -9.31 -22.82
CA ILE A 16 12.98 -9.94 -21.79
C ILE A 16 13.47 -9.55 -20.37
N GLU A 17 14.77 -9.60 -20.13
CA GLU A 17 15.35 -9.19 -18.85
C GLU A 17 15.08 -7.71 -18.56
N SER A 18 15.26 -6.85 -19.55
CA SER A 18 14.96 -5.41 -19.43
C SER A 18 13.49 -5.14 -19.14
N GLU A 19 12.57 -5.81 -19.82
CA GLU A 19 11.11 -5.67 -19.58
C GLU A 19 10.73 -6.16 -18.19
N ASN A 20 11.31 -7.25 -17.72
CA ASN A 20 11.09 -7.76 -16.37
C ASN A 20 11.55 -6.78 -15.29
N ILE A 21 12.75 -6.19 -15.48
CA ILE A 21 13.27 -5.18 -14.54
C ILE A 21 12.39 -3.91 -14.57
N LYS A 22 11.98 -3.43 -15.74
CA LYS A 22 11.06 -2.29 -15.87
C LYS A 22 9.71 -2.56 -15.18
N GLY A 23 9.18 -3.77 -15.33
CA GLY A 23 7.99 -4.23 -14.62
C GLY A 23 8.17 -4.26 -13.10
N MET A 24 9.32 -4.76 -12.64
CA MET A 24 9.66 -4.76 -11.21
C MET A 24 9.75 -3.34 -10.66
N LEU A 25 10.44 -2.43 -11.33
CA LEU A 25 10.56 -1.02 -10.91
C LEU A 25 9.21 -0.30 -10.85
N SER A 26 8.32 -0.57 -11.80
CA SER A 26 6.95 -0.05 -11.77
C SER A 26 6.14 -0.56 -10.56
N ASN A 27 6.30 -1.83 -10.20
CA ASN A 27 5.63 -2.40 -9.04
C ASN A 27 6.19 -1.89 -7.72
N ILE A 28 7.48 -1.58 -7.66
CA ILE A 28 8.13 -0.95 -6.51
C ILE A 28 7.46 0.38 -6.18
N SER A 29 7.22 1.25 -7.15
CA SER A 29 6.55 2.53 -6.93
C SER A 29 5.19 2.33 -6.26
N LYS A 30 4.36 1.44 -6.80
CA LYS A 30 3.04 1.13 -6.24
C LYS A 30 3.11 0.58 -4.80
N LYS A 31 4.14 -0.23 -4.51
CA LYS A 31 4.34 -0.80 -3.17
C LYS A 31 4.71 0.29 -2.16
N VAL A 32 5.58 1.23 -2.53
CA VAL A 32 5.94 2.37 -1.69
C VAL A 32 4.72 3.26 -1.42
N ASP A 33 3.93 3.59 -2.45
CA ASP A 33 2.70 4.37 -2.30
C ASP A 33 1.69 3.68 -1.35
N SER A 34 1.59 2.34 -1.43
CA SER A 34 0.76 1.54 -0.52
C SER A 34 1.25 1.62 0.93
N PHE A 35 2.55 1.65 1.17
CA PHE A 35 3.12 1.81 2.51
C PHE A 35 2.82 3.18 3.10
N ASP A 36 2.99 4.23 2.28
CA ASP A 36 2.67 5.59 2.70
C ASP A 36 1.18 5.80 3.00
N PHE A 37 0.31 5.15 2.23
CA PHE A 37 -1.12 5.15 2.51
C PHE A 37 -1.42 4.50 3.87
N LYS A 38 -0.88 3.30 4.14
CA LYS A 38 -1.10 2.59 5.40
C LYS A 38 -0.59 3.36 6.62
N LEU A 39 0.57 4.02 6.50
CA LEU A 39 1.10 4.85 7.58
C LEU A 39 0.18 6.04 7.88
N ARG A 40 -0.29 6.73 6.85
CA ARG A 40 -1.22 7.87 7.00
C ARG A 40 -2.56 7.46 7.60
N ASP A 41 -3.11 6.32 7.16
CA ASP A 41 -4.37 5.78 7.67
C ASP A 41 -4.26 5.45 9.17
N PHE A 42 -3.13 4.83 9.56
CA PHE A 42 -2.87 4.53 10.97
C PHE A 42 -2.68 5.80 11.81
N GLU A 43 -1.92 6.78 11.31
CA GLU A 43 -1.70 8.07 11.96
C GLU A 43 -3.01 8.85 12.15
N GLN A 44 -3.88 8.84 11.12
CA GLN A 44 -5.20 9.44 11.21
C GLN A 44 -6.06 8.78 12.30
N SER A 45 -6.02 7.46 12.42
CA SER A 45 -6.77 6.75 13.46
C SER A 45 -6.37 7.16 14.88
N VAL A 46 -5.10 7.47 15.10
CA VAL A 46 -4.59 7.97 16.40
C VAL A 46 -5.08 9.41 16.64
N ILE A 47 -5.05 10.26 15.61
CA ILE A 47 -5.53 11.65 15.70
C ILE A 47 -7.02 11.69 16.01
N ASP A 48 -7.81 10.82 15.41
CA ASP A 48 -9.27 10.75 15.63
C ASP A 48 -9.58 10.38 17.09
N GLU A 49 -8.86 9.42 17.66
CA GLU A 49 -9.01 9.06 19.09
C GLU A 49 -8.56 10.18 20.03
N ASP A 50 -7.46 10.84 19.74
CA ASP A 50 -6.98 11.98 20.51
C ASP A 50 -7.99 13.14 20.50
N SER A 51 -8.62 13.36 19.34
CA SER A 51 -9.71 14.34 19.19
C SER A 51 -10.92 13.98 20.04
N LEU A 52 -11.33 12.71 20.04
CA LEU A 52 -12.43 12.22 20.87
C LEU A 52 -12.12 12.37 22.37
N CYS A 53 -10.91 12.02 22.79
CA CYS A 53 -10.45 12.22 24.18
C CYS A 53 -10.54 13.70 24.58
N ASN A 54 -10.10 14.60 23.73
CA ASN A 54 -10.17 16.03 23.95
C ASN A 54 -11.61 16.57 24.07
N GLU A 55 -12.54 16.03 23.27
CA GLU A 55 -13.96 16.37 23.37
C GLU A 55 -14.58 15.92 24.69
N LEU A 56 -14.27 14.71 25.12
CA LEU A 56 -14.75 14.19 26.41
C LEU A 56 -14.18 15.00 27.59
N ASN A 57 -12.91 15.35 27.54
CA ASN A 57 -12.28 16.21 28.54
C ASN A 57 -12.94 17.61 28.62
N LYS A 58 -13.35 18.19 27.48
CA LYS A 58 -14.10 19.44 27.45
C LYS A 58 -15.45 19.29 28.13
N LYS A 59 -16.18 18.22 27.84
CA LYS A 59 -17.48 17.93 28.48
C LYS A 59 -17.32 17.76 29.97
N TYR A 60 -16.36 16.98 30.42
CA TYR A 60 -16.05 16.78 31.83
C TYR A 60 -15.86 18.13 32.56
N ARG A 61 -15.03 19.00 32.00
CA ARG A 61 -14.77 20.35 32.58
C ARG A 61 -16.02 21.23 32.63
N LEU A 62 -16.92 21.13 31.66
CA LEU A 62 -18.20 21.84 31.67
C LEU A 62 -19.08 21.35 32.82
N TYR A 63 -19.23 20.04 32.97
CA TYR A 63 -20.02 19.51 34.10
C TYR A 63 -19.40 19.84 35.46
N GLU A 64 -18.07 19.79 35.58
CA GLU A 64 -17.34 20.20 36.79
C GLU A 64 -17.69 21.66 37.15
N SER A 65 -17.68 22.57 36.18
CA SER A 65 -18.09 23.99 36.38
C SER A 65 -19.54 24.12 36.79
N ASP A 66 -20.46 23.36 36.18
CA ASP A 66 -21.87 23.37 36.49
C ASP A 66 -22.16 22.83 37.89
N VAL A 67 -21.50 21.75 38.30
CA VAL A 67 -21.54 21.21 39.67
C VAL A 67 -21.10 22.26 40.69
N GLN A 68 -19.96 22.92 40.44
CA GLN A 68 -19.46 23.99 41.33
C GLN A 68 -20.48 25.18 41.44
N THR A 69 -21.09 25.50 40.32
CA THR A 69 -22.19 26.52 40.29
C THR A 69 -23.41 26.07 41.10
N GLY A 70 -23.79 24.80 40.97
CA GLY A 70 -24.87 24.18 41.74
C GLY A 70 -24.59 24.20 43.26
N ILE A 71 -23.38 23.81 43.65
CA ILE A 71 -22.91 23.85 45.04
C ILE A 71 -23.01 25.29 45.59
N SER A 72 -22.59 26.28 44.80
CA SER A 72 -22.68 27.69 45.19
C SER A 72 -24.14 28.15 45.41
N LYS A 73 -25.09 27.71 44.53
CA LYS A 73 -26.52 27.97 44.67
C LYS A 73 -27.09 27.31 45.92
N ILE A 74 -26.77 26.05 46.16
CA ILE A 74 -27.18 25.30 47.37
C ILE A 74 -26.76 26.04 48.62
N ARG A 75 -25.49 26.46 48.71
CA ARG A 75 -24.99 27.24 49.84
C ARG A 75 -25.77 28.56 50.09
N LYS A 76 -26.06 29.28 49.00
CA LYS A 76 -26.87 30.51 49.05
C LYS A 76 -28.29 30.25 49.56
N SER A 77 -28.94 29.19 49.06
CA SER A 77 -30.32 28.84 49.46
C SER A 77 -30.33 28.30 50.89
N GLN A 78 -29.31 27.57 51.35
CA GLN A 78 -29.14 27.16 52.74
C GLN A 78 -28.97 28.35 53.71
N THR A 79 -28.24 29.40 53.29
CA THR A 79 -28.08 30.62 54.07
C THR A 79 -29.44 31.36 54.21
N LYS A 80 -30.17 31.50 53.08
CA LYS A 80 -31.52 32.11 53.12
C LYS A 80 -32.49 31.29 53.96
N LEU A 81 -32.40 29.97 53.96
CA LEU A 81 -33.26 29.05 54.73
C LEU A 81 -33.21 29.36 56.24
N ARG A 82 -32.06 29.88 56.75
CA ARG A 82 -31.85 30.26 58.15
C ARG A 82 -32.53 31.60 58.52
N GLU A 83 -32.85 32.42 57.52
CA GLU A 83 -33.37 33.77 57.69
C GLU A 83 -34.90 33.89 57.40
N VAL A 84 -35.52 32.89 56.78
CA VAL A 84 -36.94 32.91 56.43
C VAL A 84 -37.82 32.79 57.66
N LYS A 85 -38.93 33.51 57.61
CA LYS A 85 -39.90 33.57 58.69
C LYS A 85 -41.25 32.88 58.39
N THR A 86 -41.49 32.52 57.12
CA THR A 86 -42.75 31.87 56.71
C THR A 86 -42.54 30.41 56.32
N ASN A 87 -43.47 29.53 56.70
CA ASN A 87 -43.41 28.10 56.37
C ASN A 87 -43.44 27.83 54.84
N LYS A 88 -44.15 28.71 54.08
CA LYS A 88 -44.23 28.59 52.63
C LYS A 88 -42.89 28.84 51.94
N GLU A 89 -42.16 29.86 52.34
CA GLU A 89 -40.81 30.14 51.82
C GLU A 89 -39.81 29.06 52.24
N TYR A 90 -39.89 28.57 53.46
CA TYR A 90 -39.07 27.47 53.94
C TYR A 90 -39.21 26.21 53.09
N GLN A 91 -40.45 25.77 52.82
CA GLN A 91 -40.73 24.61 51.96
C GLN A 91 -40.28 24.82 50.51
N SER A 92 -40.39 26.04 49.97
CA SER A 92 -39.91 26.39 48.62
C SER A 92 -38.41 26.28 48.53
N LEU A 93 -37.67 26.81 49.48
CA LEU A 93 -36.19 26.73 49.52
C LEU A 93 -35.69 25.30 49.71
N LEU A 94 -36.38 24.49 50.51
CA LEU A 94 -36.03 23.06 50.64
C LEU A 94 -36.15 22.31 49.33
N LYS A 95 -37.23 22.55 48.57
CA LYS A 95 -37.41 21.94 47.25
C LYS A 95 -36.32 22.39 46.29
N GLU A 96 -35.99 23.67 46.27
CA GLU A 96 -34.93 24.24 45.45
C GLU A 96 -33.56 23.57 45.74
N ILE A 97 -33.22 23.40 47.01
CA ILE A 97 -32.00 22.71 47.44
C ILE A 97 -32.01 21.28 46.95
N GLN A 98 -33.10 20.53 47.18
CA GLN A 98 -33.21 19.15 46.71
C GLN A 98 -33.10 19.00 45.20
N GLU A 99 -33.66 19.94 44.43
CA GLU A 99 -33.51 19.95 42.98
C GLU A 99 -32.09 20.19 42.52
N PHE A 100 -31.36 21.12 43.16
CA PHE A 100 -29.95 21.35 42.85
C PHE A 100 -29.05 20.15 43.27
N GLU A 101 -29.29 19.55 44.43
CA GLU A 101 -28.60 18.38 44.91
C GLU A 101 -28.78 17.19 43.93
N LYS A 102 -30.02 16.96 43.51
CA LYS A 102 -30.33 15.91 42.53
C LYS A 102 -29.65 16.16 41.18
N LYS A 103 -29.66 17.42 40.67
CA LYS A 103 -28.95 17.75 39.43
C LYS A 103 -27.46 17.59 39.55
N ASN A 104 -26.85 18.01 40.65
CA ASN A 104 -25.43 17.83 40.89
C ASN A 104 -25.03 16.35 40.91
N SER A 105 -25.82 15.54 41.65
CA SER A 105 -25.58 14.08 41.70
C SER A 105 -25.64 13.44 40.29
N GLN A 106 -26.61 13.82 39.48
CA GLN A 106 -26.72 13.32 38.10
C GLN A 106 -25.52 13.76 37.23
N MET A 107 -25.03 15.00 37.37
CA MET A 107 -23.84 15.48 36.65
C MET A 107 -22.59 14.80 37.14
N GLU A 108 -22.45 14.55 38.45
CA GLU A 108 -21.32 13.82 39.04
C GLU A 108 -21.28 12.36 38.53
N ASP A 109 -22.42 11.68 38.41
CA ASP A 109 -22.53 10.33 37.83
C ASP A 109 -22.08 10.33 36.36
N GLU A 110 -22.50 11.32 35.56
CA GLU A 110 -22.06 11.46 34.17
C GLU A 110 -20.56 11.78 34.07
N MET A 111 -20.03 12.60 34.98
CA MET A 111 -18.59 12.88 35.04
C MET A 111 -17.76 11.63 35.28
N LEU A 112 -18.24 10.71 36.13
CA LEU A 112 -17.58 9.40 36.34
C LEU A 112 -17.54 8.57 35.05
N LEU A 113 -18.64 8.54 34.32
CA LEU A 113 -18.71 7.84 33.03
C LEU A 113 -17.72 8.47 32.00
N PHE A 114 -17.57 9.79 32.00
CA PHE A 114 -16.59 10.44 31.12
C PHE A 114 -15.15 10.07 31.52
N LEU A 115 -14.83 10.04 32.81
CA LEU A 115 -13.49 9.64 33.29
C LEU A 115 -13.15 8.23 32.89
N ASP A 116 -14.04 7.28 33.13
CA ASP A 116 -13.86 5.88 32.74
C ASP A 116 -13.58 5.76 31.22
N ARG A 117 -14.32 6.53 30.43
CA ARG A 117 -14.18 6.52 28.98
C ARG A 117 -12.87 7.19 28.51
N ILE A 118 -12.47 8.25 29.17
CA ILE A 118 -11.18 8.93 28.91
C ILE A 118 -10.03 7.99 29.21
N ASP A 119 -10.05 7.31 30.37
CA ASP A 119 -9.02 6.37 30.77
C ASP A 119 -8.90 5.18 29.80
N GLU A 120 -10.01 4.69 29.27
CA GLU A 120 -10.04 3.64 28.24
C GLU A 120 -9.38 4.13 26.93
N ILE A 121 -9.77 5.32 26.48
CA ILE A 121 -9.24 5.92 25.24
C ILE A 121 -7.75 6.23 25.38
N ASP A 122 -7.30 6.77 26.50
CA ASP A 122 -5.88 7.08 26.74
C ASP A 122 -5.01 5.81 26.70
N LYS A 123 -5.49 4.71 27.26
CA LYS A 123 -4.81 3.40 27.13
C LYS A 123 -4.74 2.94 25.68
N ASN A 124 -5.84 3.01 24.95
CA ASN A 124 -5.90 2.65 23.54
C ASN A 124 -4.94 3.50 22.68
N ILE A 125 -4.89 4.82 22.93
CA ILE A 125 -3.97 5.74 22.25
C ILE A 125 -2.51 5.35 22.53
N ALA A 126 -2.18 5.02 23.77
CA ALA A 126 -0.82 4.63 24.15
C ALA A 126 -0.41 3.31 23.44
N GLU A 127 -1.30 2.32 23.41
CA GLU A 127 -1.07 1.05 22.71
C GLU A 127 -0.91 1.27 21.19
N LYS A 128 -1.82 2.02 20.56
CA LYS A 128 -1.76 2.34 19.14
C LYS A 128 -0.49 3.14 18.77
N LYS A 129 -0.08 4.11 19.57
CA LYS A 129 1.17 4.85 19.33
C LYS A 129 2.38 3.91 19.34
N ASN A 130 2.41 2.94 20.25
CA ASN A 130 3.49 1.95 20.31
C ASN A 130 3.47 1.00 19.10
N GLU A 131 2.29 0.54 18.68
CA GLU A 131 2.12 -0.25 17.46
C GLU A 131 2.51 0.53 16.21
N TYR A 132 2.11 1.79 16.10
CA TYR A 132 2.51 2.68 15.01
C TYR A 132 4.04 2.79 14.88
N LEU A 133 4.74 2.98 15.99
CA LEU A 133 6.20 3.08 15.97
C LEU A 133 6.87 1.79 15.48
N LYS A 134 6.36 0.63 15.92
CA LYS A 134 6.86 -0.67 15.43
C LYS A 134 6.59 -0.86 13.94
N PHE A 135 5.37 -0.54 13.51
CA PHE A 135 4.95 -0.66 12.11
C PHE A 135 5.74 0.29 11.20
N LYS A 136 5.94 1.53 11.65
CA LYS A 136 6.75 2.52 10.94
C LYS A 136 8.17 2.03 10.71
N LYS A 137 8.81 1.45 11.74
CA LYS A 137 10.16 0.91 11.63
C LYS A 137 10.24 -0.23 10.59
N ILE A 138 9.29 -1.15 10.61
CA ILE A 138 9.23 -2.25 9.62
C ILE A 138 9.12 -1.69 8.21
N ILE A 139 8.24 -0.69 8.00
CA ILE A 139 8.07 -0.06 6.68
C ILE A 139 9.33 0.69 6.25
N GLU A 140 10.04 1.35 7.15
CA GLU A 140 11.30 2.05 6.86
C GLU A 140 12.38 1.05 6.41
N ASP A 141 12.52 -0.09 7.10
CA ASP A 141 13.45 -1.16 6.75
C ASP A 141 13.08 -1.78 5.36
N ASP A 142 11.80 -2.04 5.13
CA ASP A 142 11.30 -2.53 3.83
C ASP A 142 11.57 -1.53 2.70
N LYS A 143 11.34 -0.24 2.92
CA LYS A 143 11.61 0.81 1.93
C LYS A 143 13.08 0.92 1.58
N GLU A 144 13.96 0.79 2.56
CA GLU A 144 15.40 0.81 2.30
C GLU A 144 15.84 -0.38 1.44
N THR A 145 15.34 -1.59 1.75
CA THR A 145 15.59 -2.79 0.95
C THR A 145 15.11 -2.61 -0.49
N ILE A 146 13.87 -2.15 -0.66
CA ILE A 146 13.26 -1.89 -1.98
C ILE A 146 14.04 -0.83 -2.76
N LYS A 147 14.56 0.19 -2.09
CA LYS A 147 15.38 1.22 -2.72
C LYS A 147 16.68 0.65 -3.27
N GLN A 148 17.35 -0.22 -2.51
CA GLN A 148 18.56 -0.91 -2.95
C GLN A 148 18.28 -1.81 -4.16
N GLU A 149 17.21 -2.59 -4.13
CA GLU A 149 16.77 -3.40 -5.28
C GLU A 149 16.49 -2.54 -6.52
N ALA A 150 15.86 -1.37 -6.33
CA ALA A 150 15.57 -0.44 -7.42
C ALA A 150 16.86 0.17 -8.02
N GLU A 151 17.83 0.52 -7.21
CA GLU A 151 19.12 1.02 -7.68
C GLU A 151 19.88 -0.02 -8.48
N GLN A 152 19.99 -1.25 -7.96
CA GLN A 152 20.59 -2.38 -8.69
C GLN A 152 19.86 -2.67 -10.00
N GLY A 153 18.53 -2.63 -10.00
CA GLY A 153 17.73 -2.78 -11.21
C GLY A 153 18.02 -1.70 -12.26
N LYS A 154 18.14 -0.44 -11.85
CA LYS A 154 18.49 0.67 -12.75
C LYS A 154 19.89 0.52 -13.35
N GLU A 155 20.87 0.18 -12.53
CA GLU A 155 22.23 -0.07 -12.99
C GLU A 155 22.28 -1.22 -14.01
N ARG A 156 21.54 -2.29 -13.73
CA ARG A 156 21.44 -3.42 -14.65
C ARG A 156 20.78 -3.05 -15.98
N LEU A 157 19.75 -2.20 -15.95
CA LEU A 157 19.11 -1.68 -17.18
C LEU A 157 20.06 -0.92 -18.06
N VAL A 158 20.92 -0.05 -17.50
CA VAL A 158 21.91 0.70 -18.27
C VAL A 158 22.87 -0.25 -18.99
N ILE A 159 23.32 -1.32 -18.30
CA ILE A 159 24.20 -2.33 -18.90
C ILE A 159 23.47 -3.07 -20.03
N LEU A 160 22.22 -3.51 -19.79
CA LEU A 160 21.43 -4.23 -20.79
C LEU A 160 21.13 -3.36 -22.03
N GLU A 161 20.88 -2.07 -21.88
CA GLU A 161 20.66 -1.15 -22.99
C GLU A 161 21.92 -1.01 -23.85
N SER A 162 23.09 -0.89 -23.24
CA SER A 162 24.38 -0.89 -23.95
C SER A 162 24.66 -2.21 -24.67
N GLU A 163 24.40 -3.35 -24.02
CA GLU A 163 24.52 -4.68 -24.63
C GLU A 163 23.55 -4.84 -25.81
N GLN A 164 22.30 -4.35 -25.67
CA GLN A 164 21.30 -4.39 -26.72
C GLN A 164 21.73 -3.61 -27.97
N GLU A 165 22.26 -2.39 -27.80
CA GLU A 165 22.78 -1.58 -28.91
C GLU A 165 23.93 -2.31 -29.64
N THR A 166 24.87 -2.85 -28.87
CA THR A 166 26.02 -3.58 -29.42
C THR A 166 25.58 -4.81 -30.20
N ILE A 167 24.65 -5.58 -29.66
CA ILE A 167 24.14 -6.80 -30.30
C ILE A 167 23.29 -6.46 -31.52
N SER A 168 22.43 -5.46 -31.43
CA SER A 168 21.59 -5.02 -32.56
C SER A 168 22.44 -4.57 -33.76
N SER A 169 23.54 -3.84 -33.53
CA SER A 169 24.45 -3.41 -34.60
C SER A 169 25.18 -4.55 -35.26
N SER A 170 25.35 -5.71 -34.60
CA SER A 170 26.03 -6.88 -35.15
C SER A 170 25.11 -7.80 -35.99
N VAL A 171 23.81 -7.59 -35.96
CA VAL A 171 22.84 -8.35 -36.75
C VAL A 171 22.57 -7.64 -38.08
N LYS A 172 22.36 -8.39 -39.14
CA LYS A 172 21.99 -7.85 -40.43
C LYS A 172 20.66 -7.09 -40.38
N PRO A 173 20.55 -5.89 -40.98
CA PRO A 173 19.34 -5.07 -40.93
C PRO A 173 18.05 -5.81 -41.30
N GLU A 174 18.11 -6.61 -42.37
CA GLU A 174 16.96 -7.40 -42.83
C GLU A 174 16.45 -8.40 -41.80
N LEU A 175 17.32 -8.93 -40.94
CA LEU A 175 16.96 -9.88 -39.88
C LEU A 175 16.39 -9.15 -38.66
N ILE A 176 16.89 -7.98 -38.35
CA ILE A 176 16.32 -7.10 -37.31
C ILE A 176 14.90 -6.67 -37.68
N GLU A 177 14.67 -6.24 -38.93
CA GLU A 177 13.32 -5.86 -39.39
C GLU A 177 12.33 -7.02 -39.24
N LYS A 178 12.71 -8.21 -39.66
CA LYS A 178 11.85 -9.41 -39.51
C LYS A 178 11.60 -9.75 -38.03
N TYR A 179 12.63 -9.64 -37.21
CA TYR A 179 12.52 -9.88 -35.78
C TYR A 179 11.55 -8.89 -35.12
N MET A 180 11.69 -7.59 -35.42
CA MET A 180 10.83 -6.54 -34.88
C MET A 180 9.37 -6.69 -35.35
N MET A 181 9.15 -7.04 -36.63
CA MET A 181 7.83 -7.29 -37.18
C MET A 181 7.13 -8.44 -36.42
N VAL A 182 7.83 -9.53 -36.20
CA VAL A 182 7.29 -10.68 -35.45
C VAL A 182 7.01 -10.29 -34.00
N LYS A 183 7.94 -9.58 -33.35
CA LYS A 183 7.79 -9.13 -31.97
C LYS A 183 6.54 -8.25 -31.79
N GLN A 184 6.28 -7.32 -32.69
CA GLN A 184 5.09 -6.47 -32.66
C GLN A 184 3.78 -7.25 -32.85
N THR A 185 3.79 -8.21 -33.79
CA THR A 185 2.60 -9.01 -34.13
C THR A 185 2.18 -9.93 -32.96
N ILE A 186 3.14 -10.46 -32.23
CA ILE A 186 2.91 -11.49 -31.19
C ILE A 186 2.91 -10.89 -29.77
N ASN A 187 3.21 -9.61 -29.65
CA ASN A 187 3.26 -8.88 -28.38
C ASN A 187 4.19 -9.53 -27.35
N GLY A 188 5.47 -9.76 -27.73
CA GLY A 188 6.49 -10.29 -26.80
C GLY A 188 7.58 -11.15 -27.46
N ILE A 189 7.59 -12.44 -27.18
CA ILE A 189 8.65 -13.38 -27.58
C ILE A 189 8.58 -13.68 -29.08
N ALA A 190 9.54 -13.15 -29.85
CA ALA A 190 9.59 -13.30 -31.31
C ALA A 190 10.27 -14.60 -31.79
N ILE A 191 11.16 -15.17 -30.98
CA ILE A 191 11.94 -16.37 -31.31
C ILE A 191 11.59 -17.49 -30.35
N ALA A 192 11.34 -18.68 -30.89
CA ALA A 192 11.01 -19.88 -30.12
C ALA A 192 11.91 -21.05 -30.51
N SER A 193 12.28 -21.85 -29.53
CA SER A 193 13.00 -23.11 -29.81
C SER A 193 12.06 -24.19 -30.34
N VAL A 194 12.62 -25.13 -31.08
CA VAL A 194 11.93 -26.34 -31.50
C VAL A 194 12.70 -27.53 -31.00
N LYS A 195 12.04 -28.32 -30.17
CA LYS A 195 12.54 -29.58 -29.64
C LYS A 195 11.53 -30.68 -29.96
N ASP A 196 12.00 -31.83 -30.38
CA ASP A 196 11.15 -33.01 -30.75
C ASP A 196 10.03 -32.64 -31.70
N ALA A 197 10.31 -31.78 -32.70
CA ALA A 197 9.36 -31.24 -33.67
C ALA A 197 8.22 -30.39 -33.05
N VAL A 198 8.31 -29.95 -31.79
CA VAL A 198 7.33 -29.08 -31.11
C VAL A 198 7.91 -27.68 -30.97
N CYS A 199 7.12 -26.67 -31.36
CA CYS A 199 7.46 -25.26 -31.16
C CYS A 199 7.19 -24.84 -29.71
N SER A 200 8.21 -24.37 -28.97
CA SER A 200 8.08 -23.92 -27.57
C SER A 200 7.19 -22.66 -27.41
N GLY A 201 6.95 -21.93 -28.50
CA GLY A 201 6.14 -20.72 -28.46
C GLY A 201 4.64 -20.94 -28.51
N CYS A 202 4.15 -22.01 -29.14
CA CYS A 202 2.72 -22.32 -29.27
C CYS A 202 2.37 -23.78 -28.92
N ASN A 203 3.36 -24.58 -28.56
CA ASN A 203 3.24 -26.01 -28.22
C ASN A 203 2.62 -26.88 -29.32
N MET A 204 2.72 -26.44 -30.57
CA MET A 204 2.19 -27.17 -31.73
C MET A 204 3.32 -27.86 -32.48
N ASN A 205 3.02 -29.04 -33.07
CA ASN A 205 3.95 -29.74 -33.91
C ASN A 205 4.24 -28.99 -35.21
N ILE A 206 5.49 -29.00 -35.64
CA ILE A 206 5.91 -28.51 -36.94
C ILE A 206 6.03 -29.69 -37.94
N PRO A 207 5.86 -29.45 -39.26
CA PRO A 207 5.99 -30.48 -40.26
C PRO A 207 7.38 -31.12 -40.20
N PRO A 208 7.52 -32.47 -40.36
CA PRO A 208 8.79 -33.16 -40.27
C PRO A 208 9.86 -32.67 -41.28
N GLN A 209 9.41 -32.26 -42.47
CA GLN A 209 10.31 -31.67 -43.45
C GLN A 209 10.94 -30.37 -42.94
N MET A 210 10.12 -29.48 -42.36
CA MET A 210 10.59 -28.23 -41.78
C MET A 210 11.52 -28.47 -40.59
N TYR A 211 11.27 -29.49 -39.74
CA TYR A 211 12.13 -29.87 -38.64
C TYR A 211 13.52 -30.29 -39.14
N ASN A 212 13.61 -31.09 -40.21
CA ASN A 212 14.88 -31.46 -40.82
C ASN A 212 15.62 -30.26 -41.43
N GLU A 213 14.88 -29.30 -42.01
CA GLU A 213 15.47 -28.07 -42.54
C GLU A 213 15.99 -27.14 -41.41
N LEU A 214 15.32 -27.09 -40.26
CA LEU A 214 15.78 -26.32 -39.10
C LEU A 214 17.13 -26.82 -38.55
N GLN A 215 17.37 -28.11 -38.56
CA GLN A 215 18.66 -28.71 -38.14
C GLN A 215 19.84 -28.24 -39.00
N ARG A 216 19.60 -27.91 -40.27
CA ARG A 216 20.64 -27.38 -41.18
C ARG A 216 21.01 -25.93 -40.92
N CYS A 217 20.10 -25.15 -40.32
CA CYS A 217 20.29 -23.74 -39.98
C CYS A 217 20.70 -22.84 -41.18
N ASP A 218 20.26 -23.15 -42.39
CA ASP A 218 20.69 -22.46 -43.62
C ASP A 218 19.88 -21.19 -43.86
N ALA A 219 18.62 -21.15 -43.41
CA ALA A 219 17.70 -20.04 -43.60
C ALA A 219 16.87 -19.75 -42.33
N LEU A 220 16.35 -18.51 -42.23
CA LEU A 220 15.39 -18.15 -41.21
C LEU A 220 14.04 -18.84 -41.51
N LYS A 221 13.50 -19.53 -40.51
CA LYS A 221 12.22 -20.23 -40.59
C LYS A 221 11.21 -19.67 -39.59
N PHE A 222 9.94 -19.70 -39.95
CA PHE A 222 8.83 -19.26 -39.10
C PHE A 222 7.93 -20.43 -38.76
N CYS A 223 7.41 -20.46 -37.55
CA CYS A 223 6.42 -21.45 -37.17
C CYS A 223 5.14 -21.27 -37.98
N PRO A 224 4.61 -22.31 -38.62
CA PRO A 224 3.39 -22.20 -39.44
C PRO A 224 2.15 -21.84 -38.64
N ASN A 225 2.15 -22.13 -37.34
CA ASN A 225 1.00 -21.88 -36.46
C ASN A 225 1.04 -20.49 -35.79
N CYS A 226 2.19 -20.10 -35.18
CA CYS A 226 2.27 -18.87 -34.41
C CYS A 226 3.16 -17.78 -35.02
N GLN A 227 3.73 -18.01 -36.20
CA GLN A 227 4.55 -17.07 -36.97
C GLN A 227 5.85 -16.60 -36.27
N ARG A 228 6.21 -17.17 -35.12
CA ARG A 228 7.50 -16.90 -34.45
C ARG A 228 8.65 -17.40 -35.30
N ILE A 229 9.77 -16.71 -35.23
CA ILE A 229 11.06 -17.22 -35.73
C ILE A 229 11.40 -18.48 -34.92
N ILE A 230 11.73 -19.57 -35.61
CA ILE A 230 12.00 -20.81 -34.93
C ILE A 230 13.45 -21.24 -35.21
N TYR A 231 14.05 -21.85 -34.19
CA TYR A 231 15.40 -22.46 -34.30
C TYR A 231 15.41 -23.84 -33.65
N TRP A 232 16.34 -24.66 -34.11
CA TRP A 232 16.50 -25.98 -33.56
C TRP A 232 17.32 -25.95 -32.26
N GLU A 233 16.79 -26.53 -31.22
CA GLU A 233 17.45 -26.77 -29.94
C GLU A 233 17.84 -28.24 -29.82
N LYS A 234 19.11 -28.46 -29.42
CA LYS A 234 19.64 -29.83 -29.25
C LYS A 234 18.99 -30.52 -28.06
#